data_be0c6603bdb0d908776269324a1d8c49
#
_entry.id   be0c6603bdb0d908776269324a1d8c49
#
_cell.length_a   1.000
_cell.length_b   1.000
_cell.length_c   1.000
_cell.angle_alpha   90.00
_cell.angle_beta   90.00
_cell.angle_gamma   90.00
#
_symmetry.space_group_name_H-M   'P 1'
#
loop_
_entity.id
_entity.type
_entity.pdbx_description
1 polymer ?
#
loop_
_entity_poly.entity_id
_entity_poly.type
_entity_poly.pdbx_seq_one_letter_code
_entity_poly.pdbx_strand_id
1 'polypeptide(L)'
;MSNRLAIETRALTKHYGRTGEIKALTSIDLSIKEGELFGFLGPNGAGKSTTIRTLLGFLHPTAGSASVLGLDVVKDSVEIRRRVGYLPSGFAVYDYMSGREYLDHMRALSGRPSLLRHRVMEALELSDAILKRPVRDYSRGMRQKIGVVQALETDPELLILDEPSEGLDPLMQRSLQELLLERVAAGRTVFFSSHLISEVERICNRVAIVRGGKLVALETVETLVRFQRRRVDALVARKPTRLTSLAGVFGVKVTPEGKSGYRISCEAESATVPKLIARLQTSGLRDLLIEAASLEEAFMSYYGDARHSSGAVQVFPEVAEVKKTLPKAAAKRPVAKRAPAKKRPATKAAPKKSATQKRSSR
;
A
#
# COMPACT_ATOMS: atom_id res chain seq x y z
N MET A 1 13.86 0.19 -15.91
CA MET A 1 13.69 0.01 -14.45
C MET A 1 14.90 -0.71 -13.92
N SER A 2 15.51 -0.26 -12.84
CA SER A 2 16.67 -0.91 -12.21
C SER A 2 16.28 -2.32 -11.77
N ASN A 3 17.13 -3.31 -12.07
CA ASN A 3 16.92 -4.68 -11.56
C ASN A 3 17.62 -4.88 -10.21
N ARG A 4 17.90 -3.76 -9.50
CA ARG A 4 18.53 -3.79 -8.18
C ARG A 4 17.50 -4.09 -7.09
N LEU A 5 17.95 -4.81 -6.08
CA LEU A 5 17.13 -5.13 -4.92
C LEU A 5 17.36 -4.09 -3.82
N ALA A 6 16.27 -3.49 -3.34
CA ALA A 6 16.29 -2.63 -2.15
C ALA A 6 16.37 -3.44 -0.86
N ILE A 7 15.73 -4.62 -0.84
CA ILE A 7 15.80 -5.56 0.30
C ILE A 7 15.96 -6.97 -0.26
N GLU A 8 16.92 -7.72 0.27
CA GLU A 8 17.07 -9.14 0.01
C GLU A 8 17.29 -9.90 1.32
N THR A 9 16.56 -11.00 1.51
CA THR A 9 16.80 -11.92 2.63
C THR A 9 16.93 -13.34 2.12
N ARG A 10 17.83 -14.12 2.71
CA ARG A 10 18.06 -15.52 2.37
C ARG A 10 18.00 -16.36 3.63
N ALA A 11 16.99 -17.20 3.72
CA ALA A 11 16.68 -18.07 4.87
C ALA A 11 16.74 -17.30 6.20
N LEU A 12 16.29 -16.04 6.23
CA LEU A 12 16.40 -15.17 7.39
C LEU A 12 15.64 -15.78 8.57
N THR A 13 16.37 -16.04 9.65
CA THR A 13 15.85 -16.71 10.84
C THR A 13 16.17 -15.89 12.08
N LYS A 14 15.19 -15.73 12.97
CA LYS A 14 15.36 -15.09 14.27
C LYS A 14 14.61 -15.86 15.34
N HIS A 15 15.36 -16.37 16.29
CA HIS A 15 14.84 -17.03 17.48
C HIS A 15 15.20 -16.20 18.71
N TYR A 16 14.35 -16.21 19.73
CA TYR A 16 14.57 -15.61 21.03
C TYR A 16 14.60 -16.70 22.11
N GLY A 17 15.17 -16.35 23.27
CA GLY A 17 15.39 -17.27 24.38
C GLY A 17 16.78 -17.90 24.35
N ARG A 18 17.22 -18.47 25.48
CA ARG A 18 18.56 -19.04 25.62
C ARG A 18 18.74 -20.27 24.73
N THR A 19 17.67 -21.04 24.53
CA THR A 19 17.66 -22.29 23.73
C THR A 19 16.88 -22.11 22.41
N GLY A 20 16.47 -20.86 22.07
CA GLY A 20 15.74 -20.56 20.83
C GLY A 20 14.25 -20.96 20.87
N GLU A 21 13.64 -20.92 22.05
CA GLU A 21 12.28 -21.40 22.28
C GLU A 21 11.23 -20.63 21.47
N ILE A 22 11.44 -19.31 21.29
CA ILE A 22 10.52 -18.46 20.54
C ILE A 22 11.02 -18.28 19.11
N LYS A 23 10.41 -18.98 18.18
CA LYS A 23 10.72 -18.89 16.74
C LYS A 23 9.98 -17.71 16.13
N ALA A 24 10.57 -16.53 16.21
CA ALA A 24 9.94 -15.31 15.70
C ALA A 24 10.00 -15.18 14.17
N LEU A 25 11.09 -15.65 13.54
CA LEU A 25 11.24 -15.78 12.10
C LEU A 25 11.87 -17.14 11.78
N THR A 26 11.39 -17.80 10.74
CA THR A 26 11.90 -19.10 10.30
C THR A 26 12.03 -19.09 8.78
N SER A 27 13.27 -18.99 8.30
CA SER A 27 13.63 -19.09 6.87
C SER A 27 12.80 -18.17 5.98
N ILE A 28 12.86 -16.85 6.22
CA ILE A 28 12.17 -15.84 5.40
C ILE A 28 13.05 -15.47 4.21
N ASP A 29 12.55 -15.70 3.01
CA ASP A 29 13.17 -15.31 1.74
C ASP A 29 12.36 -14.19 1.09
N LEU A 30 12.95 -12.98 1.01
CA LEU A 30 12.33 -11.79 0.41
C LEU A 30 13.24 -11.21 -0.67
N SER A 31 12.63 -10.68 -1.71
CA SER A 31 13.30 -9.89 -2.74
C SER A 31 12.41 -8.72 -3.12
N ILE A 32 12.81 -7.50 -2.76
CA ILE A 32 12.07 -6.27 -3.01
C ILE A 32 12.91 -5.40 -3.92
N LYS A 33 12.34 -4.98 -5.05
CA LYS A 33 13.03 -4.17 -6.06
C LYS A 33 13.04 -2.69 -5.67
N GLU A 34 14.07 -1.97 -6.14
CA GLU A 34 14.06 -0.50 -6.04
C GLU A 34 12.85 0.09 -6.79
N GLY A 35 12.24 1.13 -6.20
CA GLY A 35 11.06 1.79 -6.76
C GLY A 35 9.76 1.02 -6.58
N GLU A 36 9.71 0.02 -5.71
CA GLU A 36 8.53 -0.78 -5.43
C GLU A 36 7.80 -0.30 -4.17
N LEU A 37 6.46 -0.31 -4.19
CA LEU A 37 5.64 -0.24 -2.97
C LEU A 37 5.23 -1.66 -2.59
N PHE A 38 5.90 -2.17 -1.57
CA PHE A 38 5.80 -3.56 -1.14
C PHE A 38 5.03 -3.68 0.18
N GLY A 39 4.00 -4.52 0.18
CA GLY A 39 3.19 -4.83 1.35
C GLY A 39 3.75 -5.99 2.16
N PHE A 40 3.77 -5.87 3.49
CA PHE A 40 4.16 -6.94 4.41
C PHE A 40 3.00 -7.22 5.37
N LEU A 41 2.17 -8.18 5.01
CA LEU A 41 0.86 -8.41 5.60
C LEU A 41 0.91 -9.58 6.59
N GLY A 42 0.25 -9.43 7.73
CA GLY A 42 0.10 -10.50 8.72
C GLY A 42 -0.51 -10.02 10.02
N PRO A 43 -1.10 -10.92 10.83
CA PRO A 43 -1.68 -10.56 12.10
C PRO A 43 -0.61 -10.10 13.11
N ASN A 44 -1.06 -9.62 14.25
CA ASN A 44 -0.17 -9.31 15.36
C ASN A 44 0.56 -10.58 15.83
N GLY A 45 1.86 -10.46 16.08
CA GLY A 45 2.72 -11.60 16.43
C GLY A 45 3.19 -12.44 15.23
N ALA A 46 2.84 -12.10 13.99
CA ALA A 46 3.28 -12.85 12.81
C ALA A 46 4.78 -12.77 12.52
N GLY A 47 5.51 -11.83 13.13
CA GLY A 47 6.95 -11.61 12.92
C GLY A 47 7.27 -10.30 12.18
N LYS A 48 6.28 -9.44 11.85
CA LYS A 48 6.48 -8.22 11.06
C LYS A 48 7.54 -7.29 11.66
N SER A 49 7.34 -6.82 12.88
CA SER A 49 8.29 -5.91 13.55
C SER A 49 9.65 -6.58 13.82
N THR A 50 9.70 -7.91 14.01
CA THR A 50 10.96 -8.65 14.13
C THR A 50 11.73 -8.61 12.82
N THR A 51 11.06 -8.83 11.68
CA THR A 51 11.66 -8.70 10.34
C THR A 51 12.22 -7.29 10.14
N ILE A 52 11.41 -6.26 10.36
CA ILE A 52 11.80 -4.85 10.23
C ILE A 52 13.02 -4.53 11.09
N ARG A 53 12.99 -4.89 12.38
CA ARG A 53 14.11 -4.64 13.30
C ARG A 53 15.38 -5.38 12.89
N THR A 54 15.27 -6.55 12.28
CA THR A 54 16.41 -7.30 11.74
C THR A 54 16.98 -6.62 10.49
N LEU A 55 16.12 -6.16 9.57
CA LEU A 55 16.52 -5.41 8.37
C LEU A 55 17.26 -4.10 8.72
N LEU A 56 16.87 -3.44 9.80
CA LEU A 56 17.52 -2.21 10.30
C LEU A 56 18.74 -2.45 11.18
N GLY A 57 19.12 -3.71 11.41
CA GLY A 57 20.26 -4.09 12.26
C GLY A 57 20.05 -3.81 13.74
N PHE A 58 18.80 -3.62 14.21
CA PHE A 58 18.48 -3.56 15.64
C PHE A 58 18.47 -4.96 16.28
N LEU A 59 18.30 -5.99 15.46
CA LEU A 59 18.35 -7.39 15.87
C LEU A 59 19.28 -8.16 14.94
N HIS A 60 20.19 -8.92 15.50
CA HIS A 60 21.02 -9.83 14.72
C HIS A 60 20.22 -11.09 14.34
N PRO A 61 20.30 -11.57 13.09
CA PRO A 61 19.72 -12.86 12.71
C PRO A 61 20.36 -13.99 13.49
N THR A 62 19.57 -15.04 13.77
CA THR A 62 20.09 -16.29 14.36
C THR A 62 20.72 -17.18 13.30
N ALA A 63 20.16 -17.13 12.06
CA ALA A 63 20.69 -17.80 10.89
C ALA A 63 20.22 -17.10 9.62
N GLY A 64 20.81 -17.43 8.48
CA GLY A 64 20.55 -16.78 7.21
C GLY A 64 21.23 -15.42 7.09
N SER A 65 20.85 -14.64 6.07
CA SER A 65 21.43 -13.34 5.80
C SER A 65 20.37 -12.35 5.29
N ALA A 66 20.67 -11.06 5.41
CA ALA A 66 19.85 -10.01 4.83
C ALA A 66 20.72 -8.84 4.37
N SER A 67 20.29 -8.18 3.31
CA SER A 67 20.89 -6.93 2.83
C SER A 67 19.80 -5.89 2.56
N VAL A 68 20.14 -4.63 2.78
CA VAL A 68 19.27 -3.47 2.52
C VAL A 68 20.08 -2.46 1.72
N LEU A 69 19.56 -2.04 0.55
CA LEU A 69 20.25 -1.17 -0.41
C LEU A 69 21.66 -1.70 -0.76
N GLY A 70 21.81 -3.03 -0.83
CA GLY A 70 23.07 -3.71 -1.10
C GLY A 70 24.04 -3.80 0.08
N LEU A 71 23.66 -3.29 1.26
CA LEU A 71 24.46 -3.28 2.49
C LEU A 71 24.06 -4.43 3.42
N ASP A 72 25.02 -5.08 4.08
CA ASP A 72 24.78 -6.16 5.03
C ASP A 72 24.16 -5.63 6.34
N VAL A 73 23.05 -6.22 6.79
CA VAL A 73 22.29 -5.73 7.96
C VAL A 73 23.06 -5.83 9.28
N VAL A 74 24.10 -6.64 9.36
CA VAL A 74 24.93 -6.79 10.55
C VAL A 74 26.14 -5.86 10.51
N LYS A 75 26.87 -5.86 9.40
CA LYS A 75 28.12 -5.12 9.23
C LYS A 75 27.90 -3.64 9.00
N ASP A 76 26.89 -3.30 8.20
CA ASP A 76 26.67 -1.94 7.69
C ASP A 76 25.43 -1.29 8.30
N SER A 77 24.95 -1.77 9.45
CA SER A 77 23.68 -1.37 10.06
C SER A 77 23.53 0.15 10.28
N VAL A 78 24.62 0.86 10.58
CA VAL A 78 24.60 2.32 10.77
C VAL A 78 24.38 3.02 9.44
N GLU A 79 25.05 2.57 8.38
CA GLU A 79 24.92 3.16 7.04
C GLU A 79 23.51 2.89 6.45
N ILE A 80 22.96 1.71 6.67
CA ILE A 80 21.57 1.39 6.33
C ILE A 80 20.64 2.41 6.97
N ARG A 81 20.72 2.63 8.29
CA ARG A 81 19.85 3.57 9.01
C ARG A 81 20.01 5.01 8.58
N ARG A 82 21.18 5.41 8.05
CA ARG A 82 21.38 6.75 7.46
C ARG A 82 20.60 6.94 6.16
N ARG A 83 20.35 5.87 5.39
CA ARG A 83 19.72 5.92 4.08
C ARG A 83 18.22 5.57 4.12
N VAL A 84 17.74 5.02 5.23
CA VAL A 84 16.36 4.56 5.43
C VAL A 84 15.56 5.56 6.26
N GLY A 85 14.35 5.86 5.85
CA GLY A 85 13.33 6.49 6.68
C GLY A 85 12.53 5.41 7.42
N TYR A 86 12.49 5.49 8.75
CA TYR A 86 11.85 4.46 9.55
C TYR A 86 10.77 5.01 10.47
N LEU A 87 9.59 4.40 10.41
CA LEU A 87 8.50 4.61 11.36
C LEU A 87 8.23 3.29 12.09
N PRO A 88 8.54 3.18 13.40
CA PRO A 88 8.22 1.99 14.18
C PRO A 88 6.73 1.95 14.57
N SER A 89 6.18 0.74 14.70
CA SER A 89 4.90 0.58 15.41
C SER A 89 5.03 1.01 16.86
N GLY A 90 4.00 1.66 17.39
CA GLY A 90 4.05 2.19 18.77
C GLY A 90 5.07 3.31 18.93
N PHE A 91 5.15 4.18 17.95
CA PHE A 91 6.06 5.32 17.90
C PHE A 91 6.02 6.16 19.19
N ALA A 92 7.16 6.27 19.85
CA ALA A 92 7.35 7.05 21.06
C ALA A 92 8.15 8.32 20.76
N VAL A 93 7.75 9.41 21.34
CA VAL A 93 8.37 10.73 21.21
C VAL A 93 8.80 11.25 22.58
N TYR A 94 9.71 12.22 22.60
CA TYR A 94 10.12 12.87 23.86
C TYR A 94 9.03 13.82 24.34
N ASP A 95 8.33 13.46 25.40
CA ASP A 95 7.13 14.14 25.89
C ASP A 95 7.38 15.60 26.33
N TYR A 96 8.61 15.96 26.68
CA TYR A 96 9.01 17.31 27.13
C TYR A 96 9.31 18.28 25.99
N MET A 97 9.44 17.78 24.75
CA MET A 97 9.69 18.62 23.57
C MET A 97 8.37 19.08 22.93
N SER A 98 8.38 20.23 22.28
CA SER A 98 7.36 20.56 21.30
C SER A 98 7.54 19.69 20.03
N GLY A 99 6.49 19.57 19.22
CA GLY A 99 6.60 18.83 17.96
C GLY A 99 7.67 19.39 17.02
N ARG A 100 7.85 20.71 17.01
CA ARG A 100 8.89 21.37 16.22
C ARG A 100 10.29 21.03 16.72
N GLU A 101 10.54 21.18 18.01
CA GLU A 101 11.83 20.83 18.62
C GLU A 101 12.17 19.37 18.39
N TYR A 102 11.18 18.48 18.51
CA TYR A 102 11.37 17.07 18.22
C TYR A 102 11.82 16.83 16.77
N LEU A 103 11.10 17.36 15.79
CA LEU A 103 11.47 17.20 14.36
C LEU A 103 12.84 17.82 14.06
N ASP A 104 13.16 18.99 14.63
CA ASP A 104 14.45 19.64 14.44
C ASP A 104 15.59 18.85 15.08
N HIS A 105 15.36 18.26 16.25
CA HIS A 105 16.30 17.38 16.92
C HIS A 105 16.59 16.11 16.09
N MET A 106 15.53 15.44 15.61
CA MET A 106 15.69 14.22 14.79
C MET A 106 16.38 14.51 13.47
N ARG A 107 16.07 15.65 12.84
CA ARG A 107 16.77 16.11 11.63
C ARG A 107 18.25 16.35 11.91
N ALA A 108 18.58 17.01 13.02
CA ALA A 108 19.99 17.25 13.41
C ALA A 108 20.75 15.94 13.62
N LEU A 109 20.11 14.94 14.26
CA LEU A 109 20.69 13.59 14.43
C LEU A 109 20.90 12.86 13.11
N SER A 110 20.00 13.04 12.14
CA SER A 110 20.14 12.42 10.82
C SER A 110 21.26 13.00 9.98
N GLY A 111 21.66 14.25 10.24
CA GLY A 111 22.62 14.99 9.44
C GLY A 111 22.16 15.33 8.01
N ARG A 112 20.89 15.09 7.67
CA ARG A 112 20.34 15.25 6.33
C ARG A 112 19.42 16.47 6.26
N PRO A 113 19.31 17.12 5.08
CA PRO A 113 18.39 18.23 4.89
C PRO A 113 16.94 17.76 4.96
N SER A 114 16.07 18.63 5.45
CA SER A 114 14.62 18.41 5.44
C SER A 114 14.05 18.87 4.10
N LEU A 115 13.78 17.92 3.21
CA LEU A 115 13.33 18.19 1.85
C LEU A 115 11.79 18.19 1.72
N LEU A 116 11.10 17.36 2.50
CA LEU A 116 9.68 17.11 2.35
C LEU A 116 8.84 17.51 3.56
N ARG A 117 9.43 18.07 4.64
CA ARG A 117 8.70 18.37 5.88
C ARG A 117 7.42 19.15 5.62
N HIS A 118 7.50 20.26 4.87
CA HIS A 118 6.34 21.11 4.58
C HIS A 118 5.26 20.32 3.83
N ARG A 119 5.64 19.60 2.76
CA ARG A 119 4.70 18.79 1.96
C ARG A 119 4.00 17.71 2.79
N VAL A 120 4.73 17.02 3.67
CA VAL A 120 4.17 15.95 4.52
C VAL A 120 3.28 16.55 5.60
N MET A 121 3.68 17.67 6.21
CA MET A 121 2.87 18.39 7.20
C MET A 121 1.54 18.88 6.60
N GLU A 122 1.59 19.46 5.41
CA GLU A 122 0.40 19.92 4.68
C GLU A 122 -0.57 18.76 4.41
N ALA A 123 -0.08 17.64 3.85
CA ALA A 123 -0.89 16.48 3.54
C ALA A 123 -1.51 15.81 4.78
N LEU A 124 -0.86 15.92 5.94
CA LEU A 124 -1.33 15.36 7.21
C LEU A 124 -2.02 16.39 8.11
N GLU A 125 -2.26 17.61 7.61
CA GLU A 125 -2.92 18.68 8.35
C GLU A 125 -2.22 19.01 9.69
N LEU A 126 -0.88 18.98 9.69
CA LEU A 126 -0.05 19.37 10.84
C LEU A 126 0.32 20.85 10.72
N SER A 127 -0.44 21.72 11.35
CA SER A 127 -0.15 23.18 11.35
C SER A 127 1.01 23.51 12.27
N ASP A 128 1.64 24.68 12.01
CA ASP A 128 2.67 25.24 12.88
C ASP A 128 2.16 25.50 14.31
N ALA A 129 0.88 25.81 14.47
CA ALA A 129 0.26 25.98 15.79
C ALA A 129 0.27 24.65 16.57
N ILE A 130 0.01 23.54 15.90
CA ILE A 130 0.10 22.19 16.50
C ILE A 130 1.56 21.90 16.89
N LEU A 131 2.52 22.18 16.00
CA LEU A 131 3.94 21.88 16.24
C LEU A 131 4.54 22.68 17.41
N LYS A 132 3.98 23.82 17.79
CA LYS A 132 4.43 24.59 18.97
C LYS A 132 3.98 23.96 20.30
N ARG A 133 3.00 23.07 20.30
CA ARG A 133 2.51 22.43 21.52
C ARG A 133 3.47 21.33 21.99
N PRO A 134 3.56 21.08 23.31
CA PRO A 134 4.31 19.93 23.85
C PRO A 134 3.74 18.60 23.33
N VAL A 135 4.63 17.67 23.01
CA VAL A 135 4.21 16.36 22.44
C VAL A 135 3.39 15.52 23.45
N ARG A 136 3.57 15.73 24.76
CA ARG A 136 2.72 15.09 25.77
C ARG A 136 1.22 15.38 25.59
N ASP A 137 0.88 16.54 25.00
CA ASP A 137 -0.49 16.98 24.76
C ASP A 137 -1.06 16.47 23.41
N TYR A 138 -0.29 15.65 22.69
CA TYR A 138 -0.71 15.11 21.41
C TYR A 138 -1.57 13.87 21.58
N SER A 139 -2.63 13.78 20.79
CA SER A 139 -3.38 12.54 20.62
C SER A 139 -2.49 11.46 19.98
N ARG A 140 -2.94 10.19 20.03
CA ARG A 140 -2.25 9.09 19.35
C ARG A 140 -2.05 9.38 17.85
N GLY A 141 -3.09 9.87 17.16
CA GLY A 141 -3.02 10.22 15.75
C GLY A 141 -2.05 11.38 15.48
N MET A 142 -1.98 12.39 16.34
CA MET A 142 -1.00 13.49 16.19
C MET A 142 0.43 13.00 16.39
N ARG A 143 0.69 12.08 17.32
CA ARG A 143 2.00 11.44 17.49
C ARG A 143 2.37 10.62 16.26
N GLN A 144 1.41 9.88 15.71
CA GLN A 144 1.62 9.12 14.47
C GLN A 144 1.97 10.03 13.28
N LYS A 145 1.23 11.13 13.10
CA LYS A 145 1.52 12.13 12.05
C LYS A 145 2.95 12.68 12.16
N ILE A 146 3.43 13.02 13.36
CA ILE A 146 4.82 13.46 13.56
C ILE A 146 5.84 12.37 13.20
N GLY A 147 5.55 11.12 13.55
CA GLY A 147 6.39 9.98 13.17
C GLY A 147 6.48 9.81 11.65
N VAL A 148 5.36 9.99 10.94
CA VAL A 148 5.35 9.98 9.47
C VAL A 148 6.19 11.13 8.90
N VAL A 149 6.06 12.35 9.44
CA VAL A 149 6.91 13.49 9.02
C VAL A 149 8.37 13.15 9.20
N GLN A 150 8.77 12.66 10.38
CA GLN A 150 10.15 12.28 10.67
C GLN A 150 10.68 11.22 9.68
N ALA A 151 9.88 10.22 9.33
CA ALA A 151 10.32 9.16 8.44
C ALA A 151 10.49 9.64 6.99
N LEU A 152 9.65 10.58 6.53
CA LEU A 152 9.61 11.04 5.14
C LEU A 152 10.41 12.31 4.87
N GLU A 153 10.63 13.18 5.86
CA GLU A 153 11.10 14.55 5.65
C GLU A 153 12.43 14.68 4.91
N THR A 154 13.31 13.69 5.03
CA THR A 154 14.63 13.69 4.37
C THR A 154 14.64 13.05 2.98
N ASP A 155 13.48 12.65 2.46
CA ASP A 155 13.31 11.94 1.18
C ASP A 155 14.26 10.74 1.03
N PRO A 156 14.18 9.75 1.92
CA PRO A 156 15.10 8.61 1.91
C PRO A 156 14.90 7.71 0.69
N GLU A 157 15.95 6.96 0.33
CA GLU A 157 15.92 5.99 -0.77
C GLU A 157 14.94 4.84 -0.52
N LEU A 158 14.82 4.44 0.76
CA LEU A 158 13.91 3.41 1.23
C LEU A 158 13.15 3.90 2.46
N LEU A 159 11.84 3.73 2.44
CA LEU A 159 10.96 3.90 3.58
C LEU A 159 10.58 2.54 4.15
N ILE A 160 10.77 2.34 5.46
CA ILE A 160 10.29 1.17 6.19
C ILE A 160 9.29 1.65 7.23
N LEU A 161 8.02 1.31 7.03
CA LEU A 161 6.91 1.81 7.81
C LEU A 161 6.16 0.64 8.48
N ASP A 162 6.22 0.59 9.80
CA ASP A 162 5.57 -0.46 10.60
C ASP A 162 4.23 0.04 11.15
N GLU A 163 3.11 -0.41 10.56
CA GLU A 163 1.73 -0.02 10.87
C GLU A 163 1.51 1.53 10.80
N PRO A 164 1.89 2.21 9.69
CA PRO A 164 1.94 3.67 9.66
C PRO A 164 0.58 4.37 9.72
N SER A 165 -0.49 3.68 9.37
CA SER A 165 -1.88 4.17 9.40
C SER A 165 -2.55 4.04 10.77
N GLU A 166 -1.90 3.36 11.73
CA GLU A 166 -2.47 3.11 13.05
C GLU A 166 -2.77 4.43 13.79
N GLY A 167 -4.04 4.60 14.22
CA GLY A 167 -4.48 5.80 14.94
C GLY A 167 -4.74 7.03 14.06
N LEU A 168 -4.61 6.91 12.75
CA LEU A 168 -5.05 7.93 11.79
C LEU A 168 -6.53 7.71 11.42
N ASP A 169 -7.26 8.80 11.24
CA ASP A 169 -8.60 8.74 10.68
C ASP A 169 -8.57 8.38 9.18
N PRO A 170 -9.70 7.94 8.58
CA PRO A 170 -9.72 7.46 7.19
C PRO A 170 -9.25 8.50 6.16
N LEU A 171 -9.43 9.79 6.41
CA LEU A 171 -8.99 10.84 5.52
C LEU A 171 -7.46 10.95 5.54
N MET A 172 -6.88 10.96 6.74
CA MET A 172 -5.43 10.99 6.91
C MET A 172 -4.74 9.72 6.43
N GLN A 173 -5.39 8.56 6.56
CA GLN A 173 -4.89 7.31 5.96
C GLN A 173 -4.79 7.43 4.44
N ARG A 174 -5.80 8.04 3.79
CA ARG A 174 -5.78 8.29 2.34
C ARG A 174 -4.66 9.26 1.95
N SER A 175 -4.51 10.37 2.68
CA SER A 175 -3.44 11.34 2.44
C SER A 175 -2.05 10.71 2.59
N LEU A 176 -1.86 9.84 3.59
CA LEU A 176 -0.62 9.06 3.73
C LEU A 176 -0.39 8.14 2.53
N GLN A 177 -1.41 7.43 2.06
CA GLN A 177 -1.31 6.55 0.90
C GLN A 177 -0.89 7.32 -0.36
N GLU A 178 -1.48 8.50 -0.59
CA GLU A 178 -1.13 9.38 -1.71
C GLU A 178 0.34 9.84 -1.62
N LEU A 179 0.81 10.24 -0.43
CA LEU A 179 2.21 10.58 -0.20
C LEU A 179 3.16 9.41 -0.53
N LEU A 180 2.81 8.18 -0.15
CA LEU A 180 3.64 7.01 -0.44
C LEU A 180 3.68 6.71 -1.94
N LEU A 181 2.56 6.82 -2.64
CA LEU A 181 2.49 6.69 -4.10
C LEU A 181 3.32 7.77 -4.81
N GLU A 182 3.27 9.03 -4.34
CA GLU A 182 4.14 10.10 -4.84
C GLU A 182 5.63 9.76 -4.68
N ARG A 183 6.03 9.15 -3.57
CA ARG A 183 7.43 8.76 -3.35
C ARG A 183 7.86 7.64 -4.28
N VAL A 184 7.01 6.64 -4.48
CA VAL A 184 7.28 5.55 -5.44
C VAL A 184 7.36 6.09 -6.88
N ALA A 185 6.48 7.02 -7.26
CA ALA A 185 6.55 7.70 -8.56
C ALA A 185 7.84 8.50 -8.73
N ALA A 186 8.42 9.02 -7.64
CA ALA A 186 9.74 9.67 -7.61
C ALA A 186 10.92 8.68 -7.56
N GLY A 187 10.68 7.37 -7.69
CA GLY A 187 11.71 6.32 -7.70
C GLY A 187 12.15 5.84 -6.30
N ARG A 188 11.45 6.23 -5.23
CA ARG A 188 11.73 5.74 -3.88
C ARG A 188 11.09 4.38 -3.65
N THR A 189 11.68 3.58 -2.78
CA THR A 189 11.14 2.26 -2.39
C THR A 189 10.40 2.37 -1.07
N VAL A 190 9.27 1.67 -0.94
CA VAL A 190 8.47 1.66 0.28
C VAL A 190 8.20 0.23 0.72
N PHE A 191 8.62 -0.10 1.93
CA PHE A 191 8.25 -1.31 2.66
C PHE A 191 7.16 -0.94 3.67
N PHE A 192 5.95 -1.39 3.42
CA PHE A 192 4.74 -1.02 4.17
C PHE A 192 4.21 -2.24 4.93
N SER A 193 4.34 -2.28 6.26
CA SER A 193 3.71 -3.34 7.05
C SER A 193 2.31 -2.94 7.49
N SER A 194 1.36 -3.89 7.42
CA SER A 194 0.00 -3.70 7.92
C SER A 194 -0.61 -5.04 8.35
N HIS A 195 -1.60 -4.96 9.22
CA HIS A 195 -2.54 -6.05 9.49
C HIS A 195 -3.88 -5.84 8.76
N LEU A 196 -4.08 -4.68 8.12
CA LEU A 196 -5.28 -4.33 7.37
C LEU A 196 -5.07 -4.65 5.89
N ILE A 197 -5.79 -5.64 5.41
CA ILE A 197 -5.69 -6.17 4.05
C ILE A 197 -6.06 -5.11 3.02
N SER A 198 -7.13 -4.33 3.29
CA SER A 198 -7.63 -3.29 2.40
C SER A 198 -6.63 -2.14 2.14
N GLU A 199 -5.74 -1.86 3.09
CA GLU A 199 -4.68 -0.87 2.89
C GLU A 199 -3.65 -1.36 1.88
N VAL A 200 -3.18 -2.61 2.08
CA VAL A 200 -2.19 -3.24 1.20
C VAL A 200 -2.76 -3.42 -0.22
N GLU A 201 -4.00 -3.88 -0.33
CA GLU A 201 -4.69 -4.05 -1.61
C GLU A 201 -4.79 -2.75 -2.42
N ARG A 202 -4.98 -1.63 -1.72
CA ARG A 202 -5.17 -0.32 -2.35
C ARG A 202 -3.92 0.27 -2.98
N ILE A 203 -2.75 0.09 -2.34
CA ILE A 203 -1.54 0.81 -2.74
C ILE A 203 -0.36 -0.06 -3.13
N CYS A 204 -0.31 -1.33 -2.68
CA CYS A 204 0.84 -2.19 -2.93
C CYS A 204 0.72 -2.93 -4.26
N ASN A 205 1.84 -3.07 -4.97
CA ASN A 205 1.92 -3.88 -6.18
C ASN A 205 2.14 -5.36 -5.87
N ARG A 206 3.03 -5.61 -4.89
CA ARG A 206 3.36 -6.96 -4.40
C ARG A 206 3.22 -7.00 -2.89
N VAL A 207 2.93 -8.19 -2.39
CA VAL A 207 2.73 -8.43 -0.97
C VAL A 207 3.37 -9.75 -0.55
N ALA A 208 3.98 -9.73 0.62
CA ALA A 208 4.32 -10.92 1.37
C ALA A 208 3.31 -11.14 2.48
N ILE A 209 2.73 -12.33 2.56
CA ILE A 209 1.86 -12.75 3.66
C ILE A 209 2.68 -13.56 4.64
N VAL A 210 2.69 -13.13 5.92
CA VAL A 210 3.48 -13.75 6.98
C VAL A 210 2.58 -14.26 8.09
N ARG A 211 2.87 -15.48 8.55
CA ARG A 211 2.15 -16.15 9.64
C ARG A 211 3.09 -16.98 10.50
N GLY A 212 3.06 -16.78 11.83
CA GLY A 212 3.88 -17.56 12.77
C GLY A 212 5.37 -17.57 12.43
N GLY A 213 5.90 -16.42 11.99
CA GLY A 213 7.29 -16.26 11.61
C GLY A 213 7.71 -16.90 10.28
N LYS A 214 6.77 -17.33 9.46
CA LYS A 214 7.03 -17.93 8.14
C LYS A 214 6.37 -17.12 7.04
N LEU A 215 7.00 -17.08 5.87
CA LEU A 215 6.42 -16.56 4.65
C LEU A 215 5.41 -17.59 4.12
N VAL A 216 4.15 -17.16 3.93
CA VAL A 216 3.06 -18.02 3.44
C VAL A 216 2.82 -17.79 1.95
N ALA A 217 2.90 -16.52 1.49
CA ALA A 217 2.80 -16.14 0.09
C ALA A 217 3.69 -14.94 -0.21
N LEU A 218 4.18 -14.86 -1.45
CA LEU A 218 4.94 -13.72 -1.98
C LEU A 218 4.53 -13.53 -3.45
N GLU A 219 3.60 -12.63 -3.70
CA GLU A 219 2.96 -12.49 -5.00
C GLU A 219 2.56 -11.04 -5.31
N THR A 220 2.17 -10.77 -6.55
CA THR A 220 1.49 -9.51 -6.88
C THR A 220 0.07 -9.53 -6.31
N VAL A 221 -0.41 -8.37 -5.86
CA VAL A 221 -1.78 -8.21 -5.40
C VAL A 221 -2.76 -8.62 -6.52
N GLU A 222 -2.48 -8.24 -7.77
CA GLU A 222 -3.27 -8.64 -8.93
C GLU A 222 -3.37 -10.17 -9.06
N THR A 223 -2.25 -10.88 -8.91
CA THR A 223 -2.23 -12.36 -8.97
C THR A 223 -3.08 -12.97 -7.87
N LEU A 224 -2.90 -12.50 -6.62
CA LEU A 224 -3.67 -13.03 -5.49
C LEU A 224 -5.18 -12.82 -5.65
N VAL A 225 -5.59 -11.62 -6.12
CA VAL A 225 -7.01 -11.29 -6.36
C VAL A 225 -7.55 -12.02 -7.59
N ARG A 226 -6.75 -12.15 -8.66
CA ARG A 226 -7.16 -12.76 -9.93
C ARG A 226 -7.51 -14.25 -9.80
N PHE A 227 -6.82 -14.97 -8.93
CA PHE A 227 -7.07 -16.39 -8.70
C PHE A 227 -8.23 -16.65 -7.70
N GLN A 228 -8.78 -15.59 -7.10
CA GLN A 228 -9.95 -15.72 -6.25
C GLN A 228 -11.23 -15.78 -7.07
N ARG A 229 -12.21 -16.48 -6.53
CA ARG A 229 -13.54 -16.58 -7.11
C ARG A 229 -14.32 -15.30 -6.85
N ARG A 230 -15.10 -14.88 -7.83
CA ARG A 230 -16.02 -13.75 -7.66
C ARG A 230 -17.28 -14.20 -6.93
N ARG A 231 -17.72 -13.43 -5.97
CA ARG A 231 -19.00 -13.63 -5.33
C ARG A 231 -20.10 -13.06 -6.21
N VAL A 232 -21.14 -13.86 -6.44
CA VAL A 232 -22.27 -13.47 -7.28
C VAL A 232 -23.55 -13.64 -6.47
N ASP A 233 -24.27 -12.53 -6.26
CA ASP A 233 -25.60 -12.49 -5.68
C ASP A 233 -26.57 -11.98 -6.75
N ALA A 234 -27.61 -12.76 -7.03
CA ALA A 234 -28.57 -12.42 -8.08
C ALA A 234 -30.02 -12.67 -7.62
N LEU A 235 -30.93 -11.80 -8.05
CA LEU A 235 -32.35 -11.97 -7.89
C LEU A 235 -32.97 -12.35 -9.24
N VAL A 236 -33.66 -13.47 -9.32
CA VAL A 236 -34.30 -13.96 -10.54
C VAL A 236 -35.80 -14.22 -10.34
N ALA A 237 -36.59 -14.15 -11.42
CA ALA A 237 -38.03 -14.37 -11.38
C ALA A 237 -38.40 -15.86 -11.26
N ARG A 238 -37.57 -16.75 -11.83
CA ARG A 238 -37.83 -18.19 -11.86
C ARG A 238 -36.63 -18.94 -11.31
N LYS A 239 -36.89 -20.07 -10.65
CA LYS A 239 -35.83 -20.95 -10.12
C LYS A 239 -34.91 -21.38 -11.27
N PRO A 240 -33.60 -21.05 -11.22
CA PRO A 240 -32.67 -21.43 -12.26
C PRO A 240 -32.40 -22.93 -12.21
N THR A 241 -32.29 -23.53 -13.38
CA THR A 241 -31.94 -24.96 -13.53
C THR A 241 -30.45 -25.08 -13.87
N ARG A 242 -29.82 -26.12 -13.34
CA ARG A 242 -28.46 -26.54 -13.70
C ARG A 242 -27.37 -25.49 -13.48
N LEU A 243 -27.49 -24.63 -12.48
CA LEU A 243 -26.36 -23.71 -12.10
C LEU A 243 -25.18 -24.49 -11.52
N THR A 244 -25.47 -25.55 -10.77
CA THR A 244 -24.45 -26.42 -10.17
C THR A 244 -23.67 -27.24 -11.20
N SER A 245 -24.15 -27.37 -12.43
CA SER A 245 -23.45 -28.08 -13.52
C SER A 245 -22.55 -27.18 -14.35
N LEU A 246 -22.49 -25.87 -14.09
CA LEU A 246 -21.55 -24.96 -14.73
C LEU A 246 -20.16 -25.15 -14.12
N ALA A 247 -19.21 -25.61 -14.94
CA ALA A 247 -17.80 -25.65 -14.51
C ALA A 247 -17.32 -24.25 -14.10
N GLY A 248 -16.65 -24.14 -12.95
CA GLY A 248 -16.18 -22.87 -12.41
C GLY A 248 -17.24 -22.08 -11.62
N VAL A 249 -18.39 -22.70 -11.27
CA VAL A 249 -19.38 -22.17 -10.33
C VAL A 249 -19.43 -23.06 -9.10
N PHE A 250 -19.36 -22.47 -7.90
CA PHE A 250 -19.25 -23.19 -6.63
C PHE A 250 -20.24 -22.64 -5.61
N GLY A 251 -20.56 -23.45 -4.61
CA GLY A 251 -21.33 -23.01 -3.44
C GLY A 251 -22.72 -22.44 -3.75
N VAL A 252 -23.37 -22.91 -4.82
CA VAL A 252 -24.67 -22.40 -5.26
C VAL A 252 -25.74 -22.61 -4.20
N LYS A 253 -26.26 -21.51 -3.67
CA LYS A 253 -27.42 -21.46 -2.77
C LYS A 253 -28.56 -20.76 -3.50
N VAL A 254 -29.73 -21.37 -3.49
CA VAL A 254 -30.96 -20.82 -4.10
C VAL A 254 -32.03 -20.77 -3.01
N THR A 255 -32.39 -19.55 -2.61
CA THR A 255 -33.41 -19.32 -1.58
C THR A 255 -34.62 -18.60 -2.20
N PRO A 256 -35.87 -18.99 -1.87
CA PRO A 256 -37.06 -18.25 -2.25
C PRO A 256 -37.00 -16.82 -1.69
N GLU A 257 -37.36 -15.81 -2.46
CA GLU A 257 -37.42 -14.41 -2.03
C GLU A 257 -38.74 -13.76 -2.45
N GLY A 258 -39.52 -13.35 -1.46
CA GLY A 258 -40.85 -12.79 -1.67
C GLY A 258 -41.85 -13.76 -2.28
N LYS A 259 -42.92 -13.21 -2.90
CA LYS A 259 -44.01 -14.03 -3.48
C LYS A 259 -43.69 -14.69 -4.84
N SER A 260 -42.65 -14.23 -5.53
CA SER A 260 -42.34 -14.69 -6.90
C SER A 260 -40.90 -14.41 -7.31
N GLY A 261 -39.93 -14.81 -6.51
CA GLY A 261 -38.50 -14.63 -6.82
C GLY A 261 -37.61 -15.62 -6.13
N TYR A 262 -36.37 -15.70 -6.58
CA TYR A 262 -35.34 -16.53 -5.99
C TYR A 262 -34.07 -15.70 -5.89
N ARG A 263 -33.43 -15.68 -4.71
CA ARG A 263 -32.09 -15.19 -4.51
C ARG A 263 -31.10 -16.33 -4.74
N ILE A 264 -30.08 -16.02 -5.52
CA ILE A 264 -28.99 -16.93 -5.83
C ILE A 264 -27.72 -16.31 -5.27
N SER A 265 -27.01 -17.06 -4.47
CA SER A 265 -25.67 -16.72 -4.01
C SER A 265 -24.72 -17.83 -4.40
N CYS A 266 -23.63 -17.49 -5.06
CA CYS A 266 -22.62 -18.47 -5.49
C CYS A 266 -21.25 -17.78 -5.66
N GLU A 267 -20.21 -18.60 -5.77
CA GLU A 267 -18.88 -18.16 -6.20
C GLU A 267 -18.65 -18.61 -7.65
N ALA A 268 -17.99 -17.78 -8.44
CA ALA A 268 -17.67 -18.08 -9.82
C ALA A 268 -16.25 -17.66 -10.20
N GLU A 269 -15.57 -18.49 -10.97
CA GLU A 269 -14.31 -18.10 -11.61
C GLU A 269 -14.58 -16.95 -12.58
N SER A 270 -13.66 -15.97 -12.66
CA SER A 270 -13.81 -14.79 -13.51
C SER A 270 -14.13 -15.14 -14.97
N ALA A 271 -13.53 -16.20 -15.51
CA ALA A 271 -13.79 -16.69 -16.87
C ALA A 271 -15.21 -17.27 -17.06
N THR A 272 -15.85 -17.72 -15.97
CA THR A 272 -17.18 -18.35 -16.01
C THR A 272 -18.30 -17.33 -15.83
N VAL A 273 -18.02 -16.15 -15.30
CA VAL A 273 -19.01 -15.09 -15.03
C VAL A 273 -19.89 -14.77 -16.25
N PRO A 274 -19.41 -14.59 -17.47
CA PRO A 274 -20.27 -14.32 -18.63
C PRO A 274 -21.27 -15.45 -18.90
N LYS A 275 -20.86 -16.71 -18.75
CA LYS A 275 -21.74 -17.89 -18.93
C LYS A 275 -22.79 -17.95 -17.81
N LEU A 276 -22.41 -17.62 -16.58
CA LEU A 276 -23.32 -17.57 -15.44
C LEU A 276 -24.38 -16.47 -15.65
N ILE A 277 -23.99 -15.26 -16.07
CA ILE A 277 -24.92 -14.17 -16.37
C ILE A 277 -25.93 -14.59 -17.44
N ALA A 278 -25.48 -15.15 -18.55
CA ALA A 278 -26.36 -15.65 -19.61
C ALA A 278 -27.39 -16.66 -19.08
N ARG A 279 -27.00 -17.56 -18.18
CA ARG A 279 -27.89 -18.51 -17.56
C ARG A 279 -28.89 -17.86 -16.59
N LEU A 280 -28.49 -16.87 -15.83
CA LEU A 280 -29.34 -16.11 -14.92
C LEU A 280 -30.37 -15.28 -15.71
N GLN A 281 -29.99 -14.71 -16.85
CA GLN A 281 -30.91 -14.01 -17.76
C GLN A 281 -32.06 -14.87 -18.24
N THR A 282 -31.81 -16.15 -18.57
CA THR A 282 -32.90 -17.08 -18.98
C THR A 282 -33.88 -17.37 -17.84
N SER A 283 -33.49 -17.14 -16.60
CA SER A 283 -34.35 -17.31 -15.40
C SER A 283 -35.08 -16.01 -15.03
N GLY A 284 -34.96 -14.94 -15.83
CA GLY A 284 -35.57 -13.66 -15.58
C GLY A 284 -34.80 -12.86 -14.51
N LEU A 285 -33.55 -12.56 -14.80
CA LEU A 285 -32.67 -11.76 -13.95
C LEU A 285 -33.32 -10.38 -13.67
N ARG A 286 -33.43 -10.02 -12.38
CA ARG A 286 -34.00 -8.74 -11.90
C ARG A 286 -32.93 -7.85 -11.28
N ASP A 287 -31.99 -8.47 -10.55
CA ASP A 287 -30.88 -7.77 -9.91
C ASP A 287 -29.64 -8.65 -9.91
N LEU A 288 -28.47 -8.03 -9.98
CA LEU A 288 -27.19 -8.74 -10.05
C LEU A 288 -26.10 -7.93 -9.37
N LEU A 289 -25.51 -8.48 -8.35
CA LEU A 289 -24.31 -7.98 -7.70
C LEU A 289 -23.17 -8.96 -7.96
N ILE A 290 -22.09 -8.48 -8.53
CA ILE A 290 -20.85 -9.25 -8.70
C ILE A 290 -19.75 -8.51 -7.95
N GLU A 291 -19.36 -9.05 -6.83
CA GLU A 291 -18.23 -8.53 -6.06
C GLU A 291 -16.94 -9.09 -6.64
N ALA A 292 -15.97 -8.21 -6.85
CA ALA A 292 -14.62 -8.63 -7.18
C ALA A 292 -14.08 -9.46 -6.01
N ALA A 293 -13.29 -10.47 -6.33
CA ALA A 293 -12.50 -11.13 -5.30
C ALA A 293 -11.60 -10.12 -4.61
N SER A 294 -11.48 -10.22 -3.31
CA SER A 294 -10.65 -9.35 -2.49
C SER A 294 -9.37 -10.05 -2.05
N LEU A 295 -8.35 -9.26 -1.72
CA LEU A 295 -7.14 -9.79 -1.09
C LEU A 295 -7.47 -10.43 0.28
N GLU A 296 -8.59 -10.02 0.91
CA GLU A 296 -9.06 -10.61 2.17
C GLU A 296 -9.46 -12.07 2.00
N GLU A 297 -10.17 -12.42 0.92
CA GLU A 297 -10.53 -13.81 0.63
C GLU A 297 -9.29 -14.66 0.35
N ALA A 298 -8.31 -14.10 -0.42
CA ALA A 298 -7.03 -14.74 -0.62
C ALA A 298 -6.32 -14.99 0.71
N PHE A 299 -6.23 -13.96 1.55
CA PHE A 299 -5.63 -14.04 2.87
C PHE A 299 -6.30 -15.10 3.74
N MET A 300 -7.65 -15.14 3.78
CA MET A 300 -8.41 -16.11 4.54
C MET A 300 -8.19 -17.54 4.06
N SER A 301 -7.98 -17.77 2.76
CA SER A 301 -7.64 -19.10 2.24
C SER A 301 -6.32 -19.61 2.79
N TYR A 302 -5.29 -18.74 2.86
CA TYR A 302 -4.00 -19.07 3.49
C TYR A 302 -4.10 -19.29 5.00
N TYR A 303 -5.16 -18.81 5.66
CA TYR A 303 -5.41 -19.00 7.10
C TYR A 303 -6.35 -20.17 7.39
N GLY A 304 -7.29 -20.51 6.47
CA GLY A 304 -8.27 -21.57 6.62
C GLY A 304 -7.69 -22.97 6.43
N ASP A 305 -6.78 -23.15 5.50
CA ASP A 305 -6.17 -24.45 5.15
C ASP A 305 -5.20 -25.02 6.21
N ALA A 306 -4.99 -24.30 7.31
CA ALA A 306 -4.07 -24.73 8.38
C ALA A 306 -4.51 -25.98 9.15
N ARG A 307 -5.66 -26.58 8.84
CA ARG A 307 -6.06 -27.90 9.36
C ARG A 307 -5.48 -29.07 8.56
N HIS A 308 -4.89 -28.85 7.36
CA HIS A 308 -4.56 -29.94 6.43
C HIS A 308 -3.25 -29.81 5.66
N SER A 309 -2.29 -28.96 5.97
CA SER A 309 -1.00 -29.07 5.27
C SER A 309 0.20 -28.51 6.04
N SER A 310 1.19 -29.39 6.21
CA SER A 310 2.56 -29.11 6.53
C SER A 310 3.24 -28.34 5.38
N GLY A 311 3.55 -27.08 5.59
CA GLY A 311 4.81 -26.43 5.30
C GLY A 311 5.35 -26.35 3.88
N ALA A 312 4.57 -26.24 2.82
CA ALA A 312 5.11 -25.83 1.52
C ALA A 312 4.60 -24.44 1.15
N VAL A 313 5.53 -23.54 0.86
CA VAL A 313 5.23 -22.24 0.23
C VAL A 313 4.64 -22.57 -1.14
N GLN A 314 3.37 -22.24 -1.37
CA GLN A 314 2.79 -22.34 -2.71
C GLN A 314 3.35 -21.18 -3.54
N VAL A 315 4.37 -21.46 -4.30
CA VAL A 315 4.83 -20.61 -5.40
C VAL A 315 3.97 -20.98 -6.59
N PHE A 316 3.10 -20.07 -7.03
CA PHE A 316 2.39 -20.27 -8.29
C PHE A 316 3.41 -20.28 -9.43
N PRO A 317 3.27 -21.20 -10.43
CA PRO A 317 4.21 -21.27 -11.53
C PRO A 317 4.23 -19.92 -12.26
N GLU A 318 5.45 -19.41 -12.47
CA GLU A 318 5.73 -18.21 -13.23
C GLU A 318 4.98 -18.28 -14.57
N VAL A 319 4.04 -17.35 -14.77
CA VAL A 319 3.28 -17.29 -16.02
C VAL A 319 4.27 -16.93 -17.11
N ALA A 320 4.60 -17.91 -17.97
CA ALA A 320 5.39 -17.70 -19.17
C ALA A 320 4.87 -16.44 -19.88
N GLU A 321 5.79 -15.54 -20.22
CA GLU A 321 5.54 -14.27 -20.89
C GLU A 321 4.46 -14.41 -21.97
N VAL A 322 3.26 -13.93 -21.66
CA VAL A 322 2.26 -13.68 -22.69
C VAL A 322 2.77 -12.47 -23.46
N LYS A 323 3.41 -12.73 -24.61
CA LYS A 323 3.75 -11.71 -25.59
C LYS A 323 2.52 -10.85 -25.84
N LYS A 324 2.57 -9.60 -25.36
CA LYS A 324 1.56 -8.58 -25.65
C LYS A 324 1.57 -8.32 -27.15
N THR A 325 0.67 -8.94 -27.88
CA THR A 325 0.23 -8.45 -29.19
C THR A 325 -0.66 -7.25 -28.93
N LEU A 326 -0.04 -6.08 -28.87
CA LEU A 326 -0.74 -4.79 -28.93
C LEU A 326 -1.43 -4.69 -30.30
N PRO A 327 -2.73 -4.39 -30.41
CA PRO A 327 -3.34 -4.04 -31.68
C PRO A 327 -2.70 -2.75 -32.18
N LYS A 328 -2.18 -2.78 -33.40
CA LYS A 328 -1.62 -1.61 -34.10
C LYS A 328 -2.66 -0.49 -34.09
N ALA A 329 -2.33 0.62 -33.46
CA ALA A 329 -3.12 1.84 -33.47
C ALA A 329 -3.34 2.32 -34.91
N ALA A 330 -4.59 2.59 -35.25
CA ALA A 330 -5.04 3.13 -36.51
C ALA A 330 -4.35 4.45 -36.83
N ALA A 331 -4.07 4.63 -38.12
CA ALA A 331 -3.33 5.71 -38.75
C ALA A 331 -3.79 7.10 -38.29
N LYS A 332 -2.80 7.97 -38.07
CA LYS A 332 -2.93 9.40 -37.77
C LYS A 332 -3.71 10.11 -38.89
N ARG A 333 -4.82 10.77 -38.55
CA ARG A 333 -5.42 11.80 -39.42
C ARG A 333 -4.51 13.04 -39.43
N PRO A 334 -4.31 13.69 -40.56
CA PRO A 334 -3.46 14.87 -40.68
C PRO A 334 -4.14 16.07 -40.02
N VAL A 335 -3.41 16.77 -39.15
CA VAL A 335 -3.82 18.03 -38.51
C VAL A 335 -3.75 19.13 -39.58
N ALA A 336 -4.89 19.77 -39.86
CA ALA A 336 -4.99 20.95 -40.73
C ALA A 336 -4.21 22.13 -40.14
N LYS A 337 -3.29 22.71 -40.91
CA LYS A 337 -2.54 23.93 -40.56
C LYS A 337 -3.50 25.11 -40.48
N ARG A 338 -3.62 25.71 -39.28
CA ARG A 338 -4.26 27.01 -39.09
C ARG A 338 -3.34 28.13 -39.58
N ALA A 339 -3.85 29.01 -40.39
CA ALA A 339 -3.20 30.22 -40.90
C ALA A 339 -3.00 31.26 -39.77
N PRO A 340 -1.99 32.15 -39.89
CA PRO A 340 -1.62 33.08 -38.84
C PRO A 340 -2.62 34.25 -38.74
N ALA A 341 -3.03 34.59 -37.50
CA ALA A 341 -3.91 35.70 -37.21
C ALA A 341 -3.21 37.04 -37.42
N LYS A 342 -3.90 37.98 -38.15
CA LYS A 342 -3.49 39.35 -38.42
C LYS A 342 -3.44 40.17 -37.12
N LYS A 343 -2.32 40.89 -36.94
CA LYS A 343 -2.10 41.91 -35.88
C LYS A 343 -3.13 43.06 -36.01
N ARG A 344 -3.79 43.40 -34.93
CA ARG A 344 -4.56 44.67 -34.77
C ARG A 344 -3.62 45.75 -34.20
N PRO A 345 -3.78 47.03 -34.63
CA PRO A 345 -2.91 48.13 -34.22
C PRO A 345 -3.23 48.65 -32.81
N ALA A 346 -2.19 49.16 -32.15
CA ALA A 346 -2.22 49.74 -30.82
C ALA A 346 -3.00 51.08 -30.78
N THR A 347 -3.89 51.23 -29.82
CA THR A 347 -4.52 52.49 -29.45
C THR A 347 -3.70 53.19 -28.38
N LYS A 348 -3.50 54.50 -28.63
CA LYS A 348 -2.67 55.45 -27.83
C LYS A 348 -3.25 55.67 -26.43
N ALA A 349 -2.38 55.76 -25.45
CA ALA A 349 -2.66 56.21 -24.09
C ALA A 349 -2.87 57.70 -24.01
N ALA A 350 -3.83 58.13 -23.21
CA ALA A 350 -4.03 59.50 -22.78
C ALA A 350 -3.55 59.73 -21.33
N PRO A 351 -3.14 60.95 -20.94
CA PRO A 351 -2.26 61.19 -19.78
C PRO A 351 -3.04 61.33 -18.47
N LYS A 352 -2.34 60.94 -17.39
CA LYS A 352 -2.74 61.11 -15.98
C LYS A 352 -2.66 62.56 -15.56
N LYS A 353 -3.74 63.08 -14.94
CA LYS A 353 -3.75 64.30 -14.13
C LYS A 353 -3.44 63.95 -12.66
N SER A 354 -2.41 64.62 -12.12
CA SER A 354 -2.08 64.69 -10.71
C SER A 354 -3.10 65.48 -9.90
N ALA A 355 -3.47 65.03 -8.72
CA ALA A 355 -4.07 65.90 -7.70
C ALA A 355 -3.42 65.57 -6.32
N THR A 356 -2.68 66.53 -5.86
CA THR A 356 -2.14 66.70 -4.52
C THR A 356 -3.20 67.29 -3.61
N GLN A 357 -3.38 66.84 -2.40
CA GLN A 357 -3.84 67.60 -1.20
C GLN A 357 -3.70 66.67 0.02
N LYS A 358 -2.76 66.94 0.91
CA LYS A 358 -2.67 67.86 2.06
C LYS A 358 -3.60 67.52 3.24
N ARG A 359 -2.92 67.14 4.35
CA ARG A 359 -3.15 67.52 5.78
C ARG A 359 -4.51 67.20 6.39
N SER A 360 -4.67 66.71 7.60
CA SER A 360 -4.08 67.13 8.92
C SER A 360 -4.61 66.24 10.04
N SER A 361 -3.73 66.06 11.00
CA SER A 361 -3.88 66.00 12.48
C SER A 361 -5.25 65.63 13.10
N ARG A 362 -5.32 64.57 13.86
CA ARG A 362 -5.35 64.57 15.35
C ARG A 362 -5.09 63.17 15.89
#